data_8adfc22b46aa450c880b5f5e9592c253
#
_entry.id   8adfc22b46aa450c880b5f5e9592c253
#
_cell.length_a   1.000
_cell.length_b   1.000
_cell.length_c   1.000
_cell.angle_alpha   90.00
_cell.angle_beta   90.00
_cell.angle_gamma   90.00
#
_symmetry.space_group_name_H-M   'P 1'
#
loop_
_entity.id
_entity.type
_entity.pdbx_description
1 polymer ?
#
loop_
_entity_poly.entity_id
_entity_poly.type
_entity_poly.pdbx_seq_one_letter_code
_entity_poly.pdbx_strand_id
1 'polypeptide(L)'
;SAINGWGSWWLSSEGVWLYGGWHNVMNGIAGLLNIFCMTGWWAVYASKDGKDMIWPDMIWVYIIVYDIWNFAYTYNCLPTHSWFCGVALLLAPTIAALLWNKGGWIMNRANTLCMWCMFAQVFPLFQETFADGSTKYAWATITTQYADGTMNGIAVGNAVNADPTAMTVVSALALITNAIALIYIVRKSIKTKTNPYKGEIFTDFKYYKDAAARAVIK
;
A
#
# COMPACT_ATOMS: atom_id res chain seq x y z
N SER A 1 -1.78 18.09 3.73
CA SER A 1 -0.31 17.81 3.77
C SER A 1 0.43 18.28 2.52
N ALA A 2 -0.17 18.19 1.32
CA ALA A 2 0.52 18.62 0.10
C ALA A 2 0.89 20.11 0.05
N ILE A 3 0.16 20.94 0.75
CA ILE A 3 0.30 22.41 0.72
C ILE A 3 1.02 22.91 1.96
N ASN A 4 0.78 22.32 3.12
CA ASN A 4 1.43 22.71 4.36
C ASN A 4 2.90 22.25 4.38
N GLY A 5 3.79 23.12 4.82
CA GLY A 5 5.20 22.81 4.95
C GLY A 5 5.91 22.48 3.63
N TRP A 6 5.50 23.09 2.52
CA TRP A 6 6.14 22.86 1.23
C TRP A 6 7.66 23.05 1.28
N GLY A 7 8.39 21.98 0.95
CA GLY A 7 9.85 21.97 1.03
C GLY A 7 10.43 21.93 2.44
N SER A 8 9.60 21.62 3.46
CA SER A 8 10.03 21.55 4.85
C SER A 8 9.28 20.46 5.62
N TRP A 9 9.85 20.08 6.77
CA TRP A 9 9.17 19.20 7.72
C TRP A 9 8.16 20.00 8.55
N TRP A 10 7.00 19.41 8.80
CA TRP A 10 5.97 19.98 9.65
C TRP A 10 5.29 18.88 10.47
N LEU A 11 4.81 19.25 11.65
CA LEU A 11 4.10 18.34 12.53
C LEU A 11 2.62 18.31 12.16
N SER A 12 2.08 17.14 11.89
CA SER A 12 0.65 16.96 11.66
C SER A 12 -0.15 17.03 12.96
N SER A 13 -1.46 17.20 12.85
CA SER A 13 -2.38 17.16 14.00
C SER A 13 -2.35 15.82 14.75
N GLU A 14 -1.87 14.78 14.10
CA GLU A 14 -1.76 13.42 14.64
C GLU A 14 -0.41 13.15 15.30
N GLY A 15 0.44 14.17 15.40
CA GLY A 15 1.76 14.05 16.03
C GLY A 15 2.81 13.37 15.15
N VAL A 16 2.57 13.26 13.85
CA VAL A 16 3.51 12.67 12.88
C VAL A 16 4.20 13.78 12.09
N TRP A 17 5.52 13.68 11.98
CA TRP A 17 6.29 14.58 11.14
C TRP A 17 6.19 14.19 9.67
N LEU A 18 5.79 15.15 8.85
CA LEU A 18 5.60 15.00 7.42
C LEU A 18 6.47 16.01 6.66
N TYR A 19 6.95 15.60 5.50
CA TYR A 19 7.63 16.51 4.58
C TYR A 19 6.66 16.93 3.48
N GLY A 20 6.51 18.25 3.27
CA GLY A 20 5.63 18.79 2.24
C GLY A 20 6.33 18.87 0.88
N GLY A 21 5.63 18.57 -0.21
CA GLY A 21 6.19 18.73 -1.55
C GLY A 21 5.45 17.99 -2.65
N TRP A 22 6.02 18.02 -3.87
CA TRP A 22 5.46 17.39 -5.06
C TRP A 22 5.25 15.88 -4.93
N HIS A 23 6.08 15.20 -4.15
CA HIS A 23 5.94 13.77 -3.89
C HIS A 23 4.56 13.42 -3.32
N ASN A 24 3.99 14.25 -2.43
CA ASN A 24 2.65 14.04 -1.89
C ASN A 24 1.57 14.20 -2.96
N VAL A 25 1.71 15.21 -3.84
CA VAL A 25 0.78 15.42 -4.96
C VAL A 25 0.84 14.25 -5.94
N MET A 26 2.05 13.83 -6.34
CA MET A 26 2.25 12.68 -7.24
C MET A 26 1.65 11.41 -6.64
N ASN A 27 1.88 11.16 -5.36
CA ASN A 27 1.35 9.97 -4.70
C ASN A 27 -0.18 10.03 -4.55
N GLY A 28 -0.75 11.21 -4.28
CA GLY A 28 -2.20 11.42 -4.26
C GLY A 28 -2.84 11.14 -5.63
N ILE A 29 -2.25 11.66 -6.71
CA ILE A 29 -2.72 11.38 -8.08
C ILE A 29 -2.55 9.89 -8.39
N ALA A 30 -1.42 9.27 -8.03
CA ALA A 30 -1.21 7.84 -8.20
C ALA A 30 -2.29 7.00 -7.51
N GLY A 31 -2.71 7.40 -6.29
CA GLY A 31 -3.80 6.76 -5.58
C GLY A 31 -5.15 6.86 -6.30
N LEU A 32 -5.47 8.01 -6.87
CA LEU A 32 -6.67 8.17 -7.70
C LEU A 32 -6.61 7.27 -8.94
N LEU A 33 -5.48 7.25 -9.65
CA LEU A 33 -5.28 6.37 -10.80
C LEU A 33 -5.39 4.89 -10.40
N ASN A 34 -4.88 4.52 -9.24
CA ASN A 34 -4.95 3.16 -8.71
C ASN A 34 -6.40 2.69 -8.54
N ILE A 35 -7.29 3.56 -8.05
CA ILE A 35 -8.74 3.25 -7.94
C ILE A 35 -9.31 2.90 -9.32
N PHE A 36 -8.95 3.66 -10.36
CA PHE A 36 -9.41 3.38 -11.72
C PHE A 36 -8.76 2.13 -12.35
N CYS A 37 -7.64 1.66 -11.79
CA CYS A 37 -7.01 0.41 -12.20
C CYS A 37 -7.68 -0.85 -11.63
N MET A 38 -8.61 -0.72 -10.70
CA MET A 38 -9.35 -1.87 -10.16
C MET A 38 -10.41 -2.32 -11.16
N THR A 39 -10.32 -3.57 -11.58
CA THR A 39 -11.22 -4.16 -12.60
C THR A 39 -12.04 -5.32 -12.04
N GLY A 40 -13.09 -5.75 -12.73
CA GLY A 40 -13.88 -6.92 -12.36
C GLY A 40 -14.64 -6.81 -11.04
N TRP A 41 -15.20 -5.63 -10.70
CA TRP A 41 -15.88 -5.40 -9.42
C TRP A 41 -17.07 -6.33 -9.15
N TRP A 42 -17.73 -6.82 -10.20
CA TRP A 42 -18.87 -7.74 -10.11
C TRP A 42 -18.46 -9.21 -10.10
N ALA A 43 -17.17 -9.47 -10.27
CA ALA A 43 -16.58 -10.80 -10.40
C ALA A 43 -15.73 -11.15 -9.17
N VAL A 44 -16.34 -11.02 -8.00
CA VAL A 44 -15.78 -11.45 -6.73
C VAL A 44 -16.56 -12.68 -6.26
N TYR A 45 -15.86 -13.78 -6.04
CA TYR A 45 -16.46 -15.08 -5.79
C TYR A 45 -16.00 -15.67 -4.46
N ALA A 46 -16.78 -16.59 -3.90
CA ALA A 46 -16.30 -17.45 -2.84
C ALA A 46 -15.39 -18.55 -3.42
N SER A 47 -14.40 -18.98 -2.67
CA SER A 47 -13.63 -20.19 -3.02
C SER A 47 -14.49 -21.46 -2.91
N LYS A 48 -14.09 -22.53 -3.61
CA LYS A 48 -14.80 -23.80 -3.58
C LYS A 48 -14.89 -24.45 -2.20
N ASP A 49 -13.92 -24.18 -1.35
CA ASP A 49 -13.90 -24.63 0.05
C ASP A 49 -14.62 -23.66 1.02
N GLY A 50 -15.15 -22.55 0.48
CA GLY A 50 -15.91 -21.56 1.25
C GLY A 50 -15.10 -20.70 2.22
N LYS A 51 -13.74 -20.76 2.17
CA LYS A 51 -12.88 -20.10 3.16
C LYS A 51 -12.31 -18.79 2.67
N ASP A 52 -12.19 -18.61 1.36
CA ASP A 52 -11.52 -17.47 0.74
C ASP A 52 -12.47 -16.64 -0.12
N MET A 53 -12.16 -15.38 -0.26
CA MET A 53 -12.68 -14.50 -1.28
C MET A 53 -11.71 -14.52 -2.47
N ILE A 54 -12.21 -14.85 -3.65
CA ILE A 54 -11.43 -14.94 -4.88
C ILE A 54 -11.84 -13.80 -5.82
N TRP A 55 -10.86 -13.03 -6.26
CA TRP A 55 -11.04 -11.98 -7.25
C TRP A 55 -10.12 -12.24 -8.45
N PRO A 56 -10.59 -12.97 -9.48
CA PRO A 56 -9.74 -13.44 -10.58
C PRO A 56 -9.18 -12.32 -11.44
N ASP A 57 -9.97 -11.26 -11.69
CA ASP A 57 -9.57 -10.14 -12.55
C ASP A 57 -8.56 -9.19 -11.88
N MET A 58 -8.37 -9.30 -10.55
CA MET A 58 -7.32 -8.60 -9.82
C MET A 58 -5.98 -9.30 -10.02
N ILE A 59 -5.41 -9.14 -11.20
CA ILE A 59 -4.19 -9.83 -11.61
C ILE A 59 -2.92 -9.15 -11.06
N TRP A 60 -1.79 -9.80 -11.25
CA TRP A 60 -0.47 -9.35 -10.81
C TRP A 60 -0.11 -7.92 -11.25
N VAL A 61 -0.63 -7.44 -12.39
CA VAL A 61 -0.40 -6.06 -12.87
C VAL A 61 -0.96 -5.05 -11.85
N TYR A 62 -2.22 -5.23 -11.42
CA TYR A 62 -2.82 -4.37 -10.40
C TYR A 62 -2.10 -4.51 -9.05
N ILE A 63 -1.82 -5.74 -8.64
CA ILE A 63 -1.16 -6.04 -7.36
C ILE A 63 0.17 -5.28 -7.25
N ILE A 64 1.01 -5.34 -8.28
CA ILE A 64 2.33 -4.68 -8.27
C ILE A 64 2.19 -3.16 -8.24
N VAL A 65 1.31 -2.57 -9.06
CA VAL A 65 1.18 -1.10 -9.05
C VAL A 65 0.55 -0.58 -7.76
N TYR A 66 -0.32 -1.37 -7.14
CA TYR A 66 -0.82 -1.07 -5.80
C TYR A 66 0.30 -1.13 -4.76
N ASP A 67 1.13 -2.17 -4.79
CA ASP A 67 2.23 -2.32 -3.84
C ASP A 67 3.22 -1.13 -3.95
N ILE A 68 3.56 -0.72 -5.18
CA ILE A 68 4.43 0.44 -5.42
C ILE A 68 3.79 1.73 -4.88
N TRP A 69 2.51 1.95 -5.15
CA TRP A 69 1.79 3.12 -4.65
C TRP A 69 1.68 3.11 -3.13
N ASN A 70 1.31 1.98 -2.54
CA ASN A 70 1.13 1.88 -1.10
C ASN A 70 2.46 2.01 -0.35
N PHE A 71 3.55 1.45 -0.90
CA PHE A 71 4.89 1.66 -0.36
C PHE A 71 5.28 3.14 -0.40
N ALA A 72 5.05 3.83 -1.52
CA ALA A 72 5.31 5.26 -1.63
C ALA A 72 4.49 6.08 -0.63
N TYR A 73 3.21 5.75 -0.46
CA TYR A 73 2.36 6.36 0.55
C TYR A 73 2.93 6.15 1.96
N THR A 74 3.27 4.93 2.30
CA THR A 74 3.81 4.60 3.62
C THR A 74 5.15 5.28 3.87
N TYR A 75 6.04 5.31 2.87
CA TYR A 75 7.33 5.97 2.97
C TYR A 75 7.21 7.48 3.17
N ASN A 76 6.24 8.11 2.52
CA ASN A 76 6.00 9.56 2.64
C ASN A 76 5.34 9.96 3.96
N CYS A 77 4.43 9.13 4.48
CA CYS A 77 3.60 9.46 5.63
C CYS A 77 4.11 8.83 6.94
N LEU A 78 4.71 7.66 6.85
CA LEU A 78 5.15 6.86 7.98
C LEU A 78 6.50 6.21 7.68
N PRO A 79 7.56 6.98 7.44
CA PRO A 79 8.82 6.45 6.94
C PRO A 79 9.48 5.44 7.90
N THR A 80 9.23 5.54 9.19
CA THR A 80 9.72 4.55 10.18
C THR A 80 9.04 3.19 10.05
N HIS A 81 7.85 3.15 9.43
CA HIS A 81 7.07 1.93 9.25
C HIS A 81 7.21 1.32 7.87
N SER A 82 7.71 2.07 6.89
CA SER A 82 7.61 1.72 5.48
C SER A 82 8.21 0.35 5.15
N TRP A 83 9.32 -0.01 5.77
CA TRP A 83 9.96 -1.30 5.53
C TRP A 83 9.16 -2.46 6.10
N PHE A 84 8.62 -2.32 7.31
CA PHE A 84 7.81 -3.37 7.94
C PHE A 84 6.46 -3.50 7.25
N CYS A 85 5.81 -2.38 6.97
CA CYS A 85 4.59 -2.37 6.19
C CYS A 85 4.84 -2.92 4.79
N GLY A 86 5.95 -2.55 4.15
CA GLY A 86 6.32 -3.05 2.82
C GLY A 86 6.50 -4.57 2.82
N VAL A 87 7.24 -5.12 3.76
CA VAL A 87 7.49 -6.58 3.82
C VAL A 87 6.25 -7.33 4.33
N ALA A 88 5.71 -6.95 5.48
CA ALA A 88 4.65 -7.72 6.12
C ALA A 88 3.28 -7.52 5.43
N LEU A 89 2.96 -6.30 5.02
CA LEU A 89 1.65 -5.96 4.51
C LEU A 89 1.57 -5.93 2.98
N LEU A 90 2.66 -5.86 2.26
CA LEU A 90 2.68 -5.84 0.79
C LEU A 90 3.33 -7.10 0.23
N LEU A 91 4.59 -7.37 0.53
CA LEU A 91 5.27 -8.52 -0.07
C LEU A 91 4.67 -9.86 0.36
N ALA A 92 4.32 -10.05 1.63
CA ALA A 92 3.79 -11.32 2.10
C ALA A 92 2.49 -11.72 1.39
N PRO A 93 1.43 -10.88 1.35
CA PRO A 93 0.20 -11.22 0.62
C PRO A 93 0.43 -11.32 -0.89
N THR A 94 1.33 -10.52 -1.45
CA THR A 94 1.65 -10.54 -2.88
C THR A 94 2.35 -11.84 -3.27
N ILE A 95 3.37 -12.25 -2.54
CA ILE A 95 4.07 -13.53 -2.78
C ILE A 95 3.07 -14.70 -2.64
N ALA A 96 2.23 -14.69 -1.60
CA ALA A 96 1.21 -15.72 -1.42
C ALA A 96 0.25 -15.79 -2.62
N ALA A 97 -0.24 -14.64 -3.10
CA ALA A 97 -1.16 -14.59 -4.23
C ALA A 97 -0.49 -14.99 -5.56
N LEU A 98 0.78 -14.68 -5.75
CA LEU A 98 1.48 -15.02 -6.99
C LEU A 98 1.90 -16.48 -7.06
N LEU A 99 2.25 -17.11 -5.93
CA LEU A 99 2.77 -18.46 -5.92
C LEU A 99 1.69 -19.53 -5.75
N TRP A 100 0.80 -19.41 -4.77
CA TRP A 100 -0.16 -20.47 -4.43
C TRP A 100 -1.60 -20.02 -4.21
N ASN A 101 -1.87 -18.79 -3.75
CA ASN A 101 -3.22 -18.31 -3.45
C ASN A 101 -3.76 -17.34 -4.50
N LYS A 102 -3.73 -17.77 -5.78
CA LYS A 102 -4.14 -16.92 -6.91
C LYS A 102 -5.59 -16.45 -6.76
N GLY A 103 -5.80 -15.15 -7.00
CA GLY A 103 -7.09 -14.49 -6.79
C GLY A 103 -7.40 -14.10 -5.33
N GLY A 104 -6.63 -14.58 -4.35
CA GLY A 104 -6.84 -14.31 -2.93
C GLY A 104 -6.06 -13.11 -2.38
N TRP A 105 -5.46 -12.27 -3.22
CA TRP A 105 -4.58 -11.20 -2.77
C TRP A 105 -5.25 -10.24 -1.78
N ILE A 106 -6.46 -9.77 -2.07
CA ILE A 106 -7.15 -8.82 -1.19
C ILE A 106 -7.49 -9.45 0.18
N MET A 107 -7.85 -10.72 0.19
CA MET A 107 -8.09 -11.48 1.43
C MET A 107 -6.79 -11.64 2.23
N ASN A 108 -5.70 -12.03 1.58
CA ASN A 108 -4.37 -12.12 2.20
C ASN A 108 -3.93 -10.77 2.75
N ARG A 109 -4.20 -9.69 2.01
CA ARG A 109 -3.88 -8.31 2.40
C ARG A 109 -4.67 -7.89 3.65
N ALA A 110 -5.96 -8.22 3.69
CA ALA A 110 -6.81 -7.95 4.86
C ALA A 110 -6.34 -8.74 6.10
N ASN A 111 -5.99 -10.01 5.92
CA ASN A 111 -5.50 -10.86 7.01
C ASN A 111 -4.16 -10.37 7.57
N THR A 112 -3.20 -10.02 6.70
CA THR A 112 -1.90 -9.50 7.17
C THR A 112 -2.05 -8.16 7.84
N LEU A 113 -2.93 -7.27 7.35
CA LEU A 113 -3.23 -6.00 7.99
C LEU A 113 -3.89 -6.20 9.37
N CYS A 114 -4.84 -7.11 9.48
CA CYS A 114 -5.50 -7.43 10.74
C CYS A 114 -4.49 -7.94 11.78
N MET A 115 -3.65 -8.90 11.40
CA MET A 115 -2.61 -9.42 12.28
C MET A 115 -1.61 -8.31 12.70
N TRP A 116 -1.16 -7.50 11.74
CA TRP A 116 -0.28 -6.38 12.04
C TRP A 116 -0.92 -5.40 13.02
N CYS A 117 -2.17 -5.00 12.80
CA CYS A 117 -2.87 -4.08 13.69
C CYS A 117 -3.04 -4.67 15.10
N MET A 118 -3.32 -5.96 15.20
CA MET A 118 -3.40 -6.63 16.51
C MET A 118 -2.07 -6.53 17.27
N PHE A 119 -0.96 -6.81 16.62
CA PHE A 119 0.36 -6.71 17.25
C PHE A 119 0.73 -5.26 17.56
N ALA A 120 0.56 -4.35 16.61
CA ALA A 120 0.96 -2.96 16.74
C ALA A 120 0.12 -2.17 17.75
N GLN A 121 -1.17 -2.53 17.92
CA GLN A 121 -2.08 -1.79 18.80
C GLN A 121 -2.27 -2.43 20.17
N VAL A 122 -2.16 -3.75 20.27
CA VAL A 122 -2.46 -4.48 21.51
C VAL A 122 -1.20 -4.65 22.36
N PHE A 123 -0.04 -4.80 21.75
CA PHE A 123 1.20 -4.96 22.51
C PHE A 123 1.85 -3.60 22.76
N PRO A 124 1.93 -3.16 24.05
CA PRO A 124 2.56 -1.88 24.41
C PRO A 124 3.98 -1.74 23.86
N LEU A 125 4.68 -2.86 23.73
CA LEU A 125 6.06 -2.95 23.22
C LEU A 125 6.28 -2.27 21.87
N PHE A 126 5.24 -2.11 21.08
CA PHE A 126 5.32 -1.44 19.76
C PHE A 126 5.03 0.06 19.82
N GLN A 127 4.50 0.56 20.95
CA GLN A 127 4.02 1.93 21.08
C GLN A 127 4.51 2.65 22.34
N GLU A 128 5.19 1.97 23.25
CA GLU A 128 5.63 2.58 24.51
C GLU A 128 6.77 3.58 24.31
N THR A 129 6.53 4.77 24.81
CA THR A 129 7.56 5.78 25.03
C THR A 129 7.92 5.75 26.52
N PHE A 130 9.21 5.69 26.84
CA PHE A 130 9.66 5.80 28.22
C PHE A 130 9.45 7.22 28.78
N ALA A 131 9.45 7.33 30.10
CA ALA A 131 9.35 8.62 30.80
C ALA A 131 10.49 9.60 30.42
N ASP A 132 11.63 9.09 29.98
CA ASP A 132 12.77 9.86 29.47
C ASP A 132 12.58 10.29 27.99
N GLY A 133 11.42 9.91 27.37
CA GLY A 133 11.12 10.23 25.99
C GLY A 133 11.73 9.25 24.98
N SER A 134 12.51 8.27 25.37
CA SER A 134 13.04 7.28 24.44
C SER A 134 11.97 6.26 24.05
N THR A 135 12.01 5.80 22.80
CA THR A 135 11.12 4.76 22.32
C THR A 135 11.77 3.39 22.45
N LYS A 136 11.11 2.48 23.11
CA LYS A 136 11.63 1.14 23.39
C LYS A 136 11.91 0.32 22.15
N TYR A 137 11.19 0.59 21.07
CA TYR A 137 11.30 -0.09 19.79
C TYR A 137 11.20 0.90 18.66
N ALA A 138 12.30 1.55 18.33
CA ALA A 138 12.37 2.54 17.25
C ALA A 138 11.97 1.97 15.87
N TRP A 139 12.02 0.65 15.70
CA TRP A 139 11.59 -0.02 14.48
C TRP A 139 10.06 -0.16 14.37
N ALA A 140 9.37 -0.03 15.49
CA ALA A 140 7.99 -0.46 15.52
C ALA A 140 7.04 0.64 15.17
N THR A 141 7.39 1.95 15.24
CA THR A 141 6.29 2.73 14.78
C THR A 141 6.11 4.17 15.16
N ILE A 142 6.58 4.68 16.21
CA ILE A 142 6.10 5.99 16.63
C ILE A 142 7.17 7.03 16.43
N THR A 143 6.89 7.95 15.55
CA THR A 143 7.56 9.24 15.55
C THR A 143 7.00 10.04 16.72
N THR A 144 7.66 9.98 17.86
CA THR A 144 7.31 10.82 19.01
C THR A 144 8.19 12.06 18.97
N GLN A 145 7.55 13.21 18.98
CA GLN A 145 8.28 14.46 19.16
C GLN A 145 8.53 14.68 20.65
N TYR A 146 9.77 15.00 20.99
CA TYR A 146 10.16 15.44 22.33
C TYR A 146 10.07 16.95 22.46
N ALA A 147 10.05 17.42 23.70
CA ALA A 147 10.00 18.85 24.01
C ALA A 147 11.19 19.66 23.47
N ASP A 148 12.31 18.99 23.18
CA ASP A 148 13.52 19.60 22.60
C ASP A 148 13.49 19.71 21.08
N GLY A 149 12.38 19.32 20.43
CA GLY A 149 12.24 19.35 18.97
C GLY A 149 12.86 18.13 18.27
N THR A 150 13.19 17.08 18.99
CA THR A 150 13.68 15.82 18.40
C THR A 150 12.56 14.83 18.20
N MET A 151 12.79 13.83 17.34
CA MET A 151 11.95 12.66 17.18
C MET A 151 12.74 11.42 17.56
N ASN A 152 12.24 10.62 18.52
CA ASN A 152 12.94 9.45 19.02
C ASN A 152 14.42 9.74 19.41
N GLY A 153 14.68 10.90 20.03
CA GLY A 153 16.02 11.34 20.40
C GLY A 153 16.89 11.83 19.24
N ILE A 154 16.35 11.98 18.06
CA ILE A 154 17.07 12.38 16.85
C ILE A 154 16.47 13.69 16.32
N ALA A 155 17.31 14.62 15.87
CA ALA A 155 16.84 15.88 15.29
C ALA A 155 15.90 15.66 14.12
N VAL A 156 14.81 16.44 14.07
CA VAL A 156 13.86 16.42 12.96
C VAL A 156 14.59 16.61 11.63
N GLY A 157 14.29 15.78 10.64
CA GLY A 157 14.98 15.76 9.35
C GLY A 157 16.08 14.69 9.24
N ASN A 158 16.68 14.28 10.36
CA ASN A 158 17.62 13.14 10.40
C ASN A 158 16.96 11.88 10.97
N ALA A 159 15.83 12.08 11.60
CA ALA A 159 15.21 11.10 12.48
C ALA A 159 14.66 9.88 11.78
N VAL A 160 14.42 9.94 10.51
CA VAL A 160 13.45 8.97 10.00
C VAL A 160 13.98 8.18 8.83
N ASN A 161 15.25 8.21 8.58
CA ASN A 161 15.82 7.60 7.38
C ASN A 161 15.02 7.93 6.10
N ALA A 162 14.23 9.00 6.15
CA ALA A 162 13.39 9.45 5.05
C ALA A 162 14.11 10.59 4.34
N ASP A 163 14.56 10.29 3.16
CA ASP A 163 15.17 11.28 2.27
C ASP A 163 14.09 11.90 1.38
N PRO A 164 13.95 13.25 1.33
CA PRO A 164 13.04 13.91 0.41
C PRO A 164 13.25 13.56 -1.06
N THR A 165 14.48 13.25 -1.46
CA THR A 165 14.78 12.76 -2.81
C THR A 165 14.18 11.39 -3.03
N ALA A 166 14.35 10.47 -2.08
CA ALA A 166 13.76 9.15 -2.14
C ALA A 166 12.23 9.22 -2.13
N MET A 167 11.62 10.11 -1.32
CA MET A 167 10.18 10.37 -1.34
C MET A 167 9.69 10.77 -2.74
N THR A 168 10.44 11.64 -3.40
CA THR A 168 10.13 12.08 -4.77
C THR A 168 10.24 10.94 -5.76
N VAL A 169 11.30 10.13 -5.68
CA VAL A 169 11.53 9.00 -6.59
C VAL A 169 10.45 7.94 -6.43
N VAL A 170 10.13 7.51 -5.21
CA VAL A 170 9.10 6.47 -5.02
C VAL A 170 7.71 6.96 -5.43
N SER A 171 7.40 8.24 -5.21
CA SER A 171 6.12 8.83 -5.63
C SER A 171 6.03 9.00 -7.14
N ALA A 172 7.12 9.36 -7.80
CA ALA A 172 7.18 9.41 -9.27
C ALA A 172 7.01 8.01 -9.87
N LEU A 173 7.67 7.00 -9.32
CA LEU A 173 7.49 5.60 -9.72
C LEU A 173 6.04 5.16 -9.54
N ALA A 174 5.42 5.49 -8.41
CA ALA A 174 4.01 5.18 -8.17
C ALA A 174 3.09 5.84 -9.21
N LEU A 175 3.31 7.11 -9.52
CA LEU A 175 2.53 7.83 -10.52
C LEU A 175 2.69 7.22 -11.91
N ILE A 176 3.93 7.00 -12.35
CA ILE A 176 4.24 6.47 -13.67
C ILE A 176 3.67 5.06 -13.84
N THR A 177 3.89 4.17 -12.88
CA THR A 177 3.42 2.78 -12.97
C THR A 177 1.90 2.68 -12.96
N ASN A 178 1.21 3.48 -12.15
CA ASN A 178 -0.25 3.53 -12.15
C ASN A 178 -0.82 4.13 -13.44
N ALA A 179 -0.19 5.16 -14.01
CA ALA A 179 -0.58 5.71 -15.30
C ALA A 179 -0.42 4.68 -16.44
N ILE A 180 0.69 3.97 -16.48
CA ILE A 180 0.93 2.89 -17.45
C ILE A 180 -0.11 1.77 -17.30
N ALA A 181 -0.39 1.36 -16.07
CA ALA A 181 -1.39 0.33 -15.79
C ALA A 181 -2.78 0.76 -16.26
N LEU A 182 -3.18 2.01 -16.00
CA LEU A 182 -4.46 2.53 -16.45
C LEU A 182 -4.56 2.55 -17.98
N ILE A 183 -3.51 3.03 -18.66
CA ILE A 183 -3.46 3.01 -20.14
C ILE A 183 -3.59 1.57 -20.66
N TYR A 184 -2.90 0.63 -20.03
CA TYR A 184 -2.98 -0.78 -20.39
C TYR A 184 -4.41 -1.34 -20.21
N ILE A 185 -5.05 -1.06 -19.07
CA ILE A 185 -6.43 -1.47 -18.77
C ILE A 185 -7.41 -0.90 -19.79
N VAL A 186 -7.30 0.41 -20.10
CA VAL A 186 -8.15 1.05 -21.11
C VAL A 186 -7.99 0.39 -22.48
N ARG A 187 -6.75 0.16 -22.91
CA ARG A 187 -6.48 -0.53 -24.19
C ARG A 187 -7.03 -1.96 -24.20
N LYS A 188 -6.87 -2.68 -23.11
CA LYS A 188 -7.39 -4.04 -22.95
C LYS A 188 -8.92 -4.04 -23.00
N SER A 189 -9.57 -3.12 -22.28
CA SER A 189 -11.01 -2.93 -22.26
C SER A 189 -11.58 -2.67 -23.68
N ILE A 190 -10.94 -1.77 -24.44
CA ILE A 190 -11.32 -1.51 -25.84
C ILE A 190 -11.16 -2.77 -26.70
N LYS A 191 -10.06 -3.48 -26.56
CA LYS A 191 -9.78 -4.70 -27.32
C LYS A 191 -10.78 -5.81 -27.02
N THR A 192 -11.14 -6.00 -25.77
CA THR A 192 -12.10 -7.02 -25.34
C THR A 192 -13.55 -6.58 -25.51
N LYS A 193 -13.79 -5.31 -25.83
CA LYS A 193 -15.13 -4.69 -25.88
C LYS A 193 -15.92 -4.88 -24.58
N THR A 194 -15.22 -4.92 -23.46
CA THR A 194 -15.78 -5.17 -22.13
C THR A 194 -15.52 -3.98 -21.21
N ASN A 195 -16.57 -3.53 -20.51
CA ASN A 195 -16.41 -2.51 -19.48
C ASN A 195 -15.59 -3.11 -18.31
N PRO A 196 -14.42 -2.56 -17.96
CA PRO A 196 -13.52 -3.16 -16.98
C PRO A 196 -14.09 -3.19 -15.57
N TYR A 197 -15.11 -2.37 -15.28
CA TYR A 197 -15.72 -2.29 -13.95
C TYR A 197 -16.89 -3.27 -13.78
N LYS A 198 -17.53 -3.65 -14.89
CA LYS A 198 -18.70 -4.55 -14.87
C LYS A 198 -18.34 -5.97 -15.30
N GLY A 199 -17.32 -6.11 -16.13
CA GLY A 199 -16.89 -7.40 -16.66
C GLY A 199 -15.42 -7.68 -16.38
N GLU A 200 -15.01 -8.88 -16.70
CA GLU A 200 -13.65 -9.39 -16.54
C GLU A 200 -12.90 -9.22 -17.85
N ILE A 201 -11.76 -8.52 -17.81
CA ILE A 201 -10.98 -8.20 -19.01
C ILE A 201 -9.71 -9.03 -19.15
N PHE A 202 -9.32 -9.78 -18.12
CA PHE A 202 -8.08 -10.55 -18.06
C PHE A 202 -8.28 -12.08 -18.16
N THR A 203 -9.41 -12.51 -18.68
CA THR A 203 -9.80 -13.93 -18.80
C THR A 203 -8.82 -14.79 -19.60
N ASP A 204 -8.02 -14.20 -20.47
CA ASP A 204 -6.97 -14.85 -21.25
C ASP A 204 -5.68 -15.13 -20.45
N PHE A 205 -5.49 -14.45 -19.30
CA PHE A 205 -4.30 -14.61 -18.48
C PHE A 205 -4.29 -15.93 -17.72
N LYS A 206 -3.12 -16.54 -17.63
CA LYS A 206 -2.93 -17.76 -16.82
C LYS A 206 -3.30 -17.54 -15.36
N TYR A 207 -2.87 -16.39 -14.79
CA TYR A 207 -3.21 -16.04 -13.40
C TYR A 207 -4.72 -16.00 -13.17
N TYR A 208 -5.47 -15.36 -14.09
CA TYR A 208 -6.93 -15.33 -14.03
C TYR A 208 -7.52 -16.75 -14.04
N LYS A 209 -7.09 -17.59 -14.98
CA LYS A 209 -7.60 -18.97 -15.13
C LYS A 209 -7.33 -19.80 -13.88
N ASP A 210 -6.13 -19.68 -13.32
CA ASP A 210 -5.75 -20.37 -12.09
C ASP A 210 -6.60 -19.88 -10.88
N ALA A 211 -6.88 -18.59 -10.81
CA ALA A 211 -7.75 -18.01 -9.78
C ALA A 211 -9.21 -18.44 -9.95
N ALA A 212 -9.74 -18.36 -11.17
CA ALA A 212 -11.10 -18.77 -11.50
C ALA A 212 -11.34 -20.28 -11.22
N ALA A 213 -10.32 -21.11 -11.42
CA ALA A 213 -10.42 -22.54 -11.09
C ALA A 213 -10.66 -22.82 -9.60
N ARG A 214 -10.31 -21.88 -8.72
CA ARG A 214 -10.54 -21.94 -7.26
C ARG A 214 -11.91 -21.39 -6.86
N ALA A 215 -12.54 -20.59 -7.70
CA ALA A 215 -13.77 -19.87 -7.42
C ALA A 215 -15.02 -20.73 -7.69
N VAL A 216 -16.11 -20.41 -6.97
CA VAL A 216 -17.46 -20.89 -7.30
C VAL A 216 -18.05 -19.89 -8.28
N ILE A 217 -17.85 -20.12 -9.56
CA ILE A 217 -18.46 -19.35 -10.64
C ILE A 217 -19.77 -20.03 -11.01
N LYS A 218 -20.89 -19.31 -10.83
CA LYS A 218 -22.22 -19.77 -11.24
C LYS A 218 -22.49 -19.46 -12.71
#